data_03dd835a1ea96aaa7172ba3946720eee
#
_entry.id   03dd835a1ea96aaa7172ba3946720eee
#
_cell.length_a   1.000
_cell.length_b   1.000
_cell.length_c   1.000
_cell.angle_alpha   90.00
_cell.angle_beta   90.00
_cell.angle_gamma   90.00
#
_symmetry.space_group_name_H-M   'P 1'
#
loop_
_entity.id
_entity.type
_entity.pdbx_description
1 polymer ?
#
loop_
_entity_poly.entity_id
_entity_poly.type
_entity_poly.pdbx_seq_one_letter_code
_entity_poly.pdbx_strand_id
1 'polypeptide(L)'
;MEEEKLIHTFSGGFSGSKVQLFKSSKNLFVRKTGDIERNYERMSALYEVTSVPQVFRKEKDVLDMEYIIGLDMDTYLSYNPIEPLVSFLIDFIKVIRKDTTRKDYTEAYEQFAKIVDQDIGFDFSYRQLLEKLPRYLPQTKYYHGDMTLENIIYNEPYFVFIDPVQTAFDSWVFDLAKIRQDLECGWFTRTSGNNHRYKTRNIQRQLLKRFPLAKNDYLLILMLLRVYRHTEFKSPEADLLQQEAN
;
A
#
# COMPACT_ATOMS: atom_id res chain seq x y z
N MET A 1 -21.70 1.85 -29.37
CA MET A 1 -21.06 1.62 -28.05
C MET A 1 -20.84 0.12 -27.92
N GLU A 2 -19.63 -0.30 -27.58
CA GLU A 2 -19.38 -1.70 -27.29
C GLU A 2 -20.16 -2.09 -26.03
N GLU A 3 -20.73 -3.30 -26.01
CA GLU A 3 -21.50 -3.78 -24.86
C GLU A 3 -20.51 -4.11 -23.73
N GLU A 4 -20.59 -3.38 -22.62
CA GLU A 4 -19.79 -3.63 -21.41
C GLU A 4 -20.66 -4.39 -20.41
N LYS A 5 -20.15 -5.52 -19.91
CA LYS A 5 -20.84 -6.35 -18.91
C LYS A 5 -20.09 -6.29 -17.59
N LEU A 6 -20.77 -5.87 -16.52
CA LEU A 6 -20.25 -5.99 -15.15
C LEU A 6 -20.12 -7.49 -14.78
N ILE A 7 -18.93 -7.88 -14.36
CA ILE A 7 -18.61 -9.25 -13.93
C ILE A 7 -18.57 -9.35 -12.41
N HIS A 8 -17.89 -8.38 -11.76
CA HIS A 8 -17.70 -8.41 -10.30
C HIS A 8 -17.57 -6.99 -9.74
N THR A 9 -17.97 -6.82 -8.49
CA THR A 9 -17.67 -5.61 -7.71
C THR A 9 -16.78 -6.03 -6.56
N PHE A 10 -15.57 -5.47 -6.49
CA PHE A 10 -14.65 -5.74 -5.40
C PHE A 10 -15.11 -5.03 -4.13
N SER A 11 -15.13 -5.75 -3.02
CA SER A 11 -15.44 -5.23 -1.69
C SER A 11 -14.15 -5.10 -0.87
N GLY A 12 -14.06 -4.12 0.02
CA GLY A 12 -12.96 -4.02 0.99
C GLY A 12 -11.99 -2.86 0.83
N GLY A 13 -12.23 -1.93 -0.10
CA GLY A 13 -11.44 -0.69 -0.17
C GLY A 13 -11.91 0.33 0.88
N PHE A 14 -10.97 0.90 1.65
CA PHE A 14 -11.26 1.95 2.65
C PHE A 14 -11.29 3.37 2.04
N SER A 15 -11.00 3.52 0.75
CA SER A 15 -10.89 4.82 0.08
C SER A 15 -12.21 5.47 -0.32
N GLY A 16 -13.34 4.77 -0.14
CA GLY A 16 -14.65 5.20 -0.64
C GLY A 16 -14.81 5.11 -2.18
N SER A 17 -13.79 4.69 -2.90
CA SER A 17 -13.85 4.44 -4.34
C SER A 17 -14.53 3.11 -4.62
N LYS A 18 -15.32 3.05 -5.69
CA LYS A 18 -15.91 1.79 -6.16
C LYS A 18 -15.00 1.16 -7.21
N VAL A 19 -14.66 -0.11 -7.03
CA VAL A 19 -13.79 -0.87 -7.94
C VAL A 19 -14.58 -2.04 -8.53
N GLN A 20 -14.63 -2.14 -9.85
CA GLN A 20 -15.46 -3.12 -10.56
C GLN A 20 -14.71 -3.75 -11.72
N LEU A 21 -14.93 -5.04 -11.93
CA LEU A 21 -14.43 -5.79 -13.09
C LEU A 21 -15.50 -5.79 -14.18
N PHE A 22 -15.13 -5.36 -15.36
CA PHE A 22 -15.95 -5.39 -16.55
C PHE A 22 -15.36 -6.29 -17.63
N LYS A 23 -16.23 -6.79 -18.50
CA LYS A 23 -15.87 -7.48 -19.72
C LYS A 23 -16.43 -6.69 -20.91
N SER A 24 -15.56 -6.33 -21.83
CA SER A 24 -15.94 -5.86 -23.18
C SER A 24 -15.87 -7.00 -24.18
N SER A 25 -16.18 -6.72 -25.44
CA SER A 25 -16.01 -7.68 -26.53
C SER A 25 -14.57 -8.19 -26.69
N LYS A 26 -13.58 -7.42 -26.26
CA LYS A 26 -12.15 -7.69 -26.47
C LYS A 26 -11.40 -8.08 -25.20
N ASN A 27 -11.70 -7.42 -24.07
CA ASN A 27 -10.86 -7.51 -22.88
C ASN A 27 -11.65 -7.51 -21.57
N LEU A 28 -11.02 -8.01 -20.51
CA LEU A 28 -11.37 -7.71 -19.12
C LEU A 28 -10.66 -6.43 -18.69
N PHE A 29 -11.34 -5.56 -17.96
CA PHE A 29 -10.75 -4.35 -17.41
C PHE A 29 -11.35 -4.00 -16.05
N VAL A 30 -10.58 -3.27 -15.25
CA VAL A 30 -11.02 -2.76 -13.96
C VAL A 30 -11.46 -1.30 -14.14
N ARG A 31 -12.65 -0.97 -13.65
CA ARG A 31 -13.14 0.39 -13.53
C ARG A 31 -13.12 0.82 -12.07
N LYS A 32 -12.37 1.88 -11.79
CA LYS A 32 -12.38 2.57 -10.50
C LYS A 32 -13.14 3.89 -10.65
N THR A 33 -14.10 4.14 -9.74
CA THR A 33 -14.89 5.39 -9.73
C THR A 33 -14.77 6.08 -8.38
N GLY A 34 -14.76 7.42 -8.38
CA GLY A 34 -14.61 8.27 -7.20
C GLY A 34 -13.40 9.19 -7.31
N ASP A 35 -12.67 9.41 -6.22
CA ASP A 35 -11.43 10.21 -6.24
C ASP A 35 -10.29 9.38 -6.87
N ILE A 36 -10.18 9.47 -8.19
CA ILE A 36 -9.22 8.69 -8.98
C ILE A 36 -7.94 9.46 -9.35
N GLU A 37 -7.93 10.78 -9.17
CA GLU A 37 -6.82 11.62 -9.65
C GLU A 37 -5.49 11.23 -9.02
N ARG A 38 -5.49 11.05 -7.70
CA ARG A 38 -4.31 10.64 -6.92
C ARG A 38 -3.76 9.27 -7.33
N ASN A 39 -4.63 8.35 -7.73
CA ASN A 39 -4.23 7.05 -8.26
C ASN A 39 -3.66 7.17 -9.67
N TYR A 40 -4.34 7.91 -10.54
CA TYR A 40 -3.91 8.11 -11.93
C TYR A 40 -2.53 8.76 -12.02
N GLU A 41 -2.31 9.87 -11.30
CA GLU A 41 -1.01 10.57 -11.28
C GLU A 41 0.11 9.64 -10.80
N ARG A 42 -0.16 8.86 -9.73
CA ARG A 42 0.86 7.97 -9.17
C ARG A 42 1.14 6.77 -10.06
N MET A 43 0.10 6.18 -10.67
CA MET A 43 0.23 5.07 -11.62
C MET A 43 1.03 5.50 -12.86
N SER A 44 0.69 6.67 -13.41
CA SER A 44 1.39 7.22 -14.58
C SER A 44 2.87 7.46 -14.32
N ALA A 45 3.22 7.96 -13.13
CA ALA A 45 4.62 8.14 -12.75
C ALA A 45 5.34 6.79 -12.58
N LEU A 46 4.70 5.81 -11.93
CA LEU A 46 5.32 4.50 -11.69
C LEU A 46 5.53 3.67 -12.96
N TYR A 47 4.73 3.90 -14.00
CA TYR A 47 4.88 3.21 -15.28
C TYR A 47 6.30 3.35 -15.89
N GLU A 48 7.02 4.42 -15.53
CA GLU A 48 8.41 4.64 -15.98
C GLU A 48 9.43 3.69 -15.31
N VAL A 49 9.11 3.11 -14.15
CA VAL A 49 10.11 2.46 -13.28
C VAL A 49 9.74 1.06 -12.79
N THR A 50 8.47 0.65 -12.93
CA THR A 50 7.98 -0.66 -12.49
C THR A 50 6.71 -1.06 -13.25
N SER A 51 6.31 -2.33 -13.11
CA SER A 51 5.07 -2.83 -13.69
C SER A 51 3.87 -2.36 -12.86
N VAL A 52 2.94 -1.68 -13.51
CA VAL A 52 1.62 -1.27 -13.01
C VAL A 52 0.59 -1.49 -14.12
N PRO A 53 -0.72 -1.59 -13.82
CA PRO A 53 -1.75 -1.76 -14.84
C PRO A 53 -1.73 -0.64 -15.88
N GLN A 54 -1.91 -0.99 -17.14
CA GLN A 54 -2.08 0.00 -18.21
C GLN A 54 -3.40 0.74 -18.02
N VAL A 55 -3.37 2.06 -18.11
CA VAL A 55 -4.59 2.90 -18.12
C VAL A 55 -5.14 2.96 -19.54
N PHE A 56 -6.41 2.61 -19.73
CA PHE A 56 -7.10 2.65 -21.02
C PHE A 56 -7.92 3.93 -21.19
N ARG A 57 -8.51 4.42 -20.09
CA ARG A 57 -9.37 5.59 -20.08
C ARG A 57 -9.27 6.31 -18.73
N LYS A 58 -9.18 7.64 -18.78
CA LYS A 58 -9.30 8.50 -17.60
C LYS A 58 -10.30 9.62 -17.91
N GLU A 59 -11.34 9.69 -17.12
CA GLU A 59 -12.31 10.80 -17.12
C GLU A 59 -12.37 11.40 -15.71
N LYS A 60 -13.23 12.37 -15.48
CA LYS A 60 -13.27 13.15 -14.24
C LYS A 60 -13.22 12.29 -12.97
N ASP A 61 -14.06 11.26 -12.89
CA ASP A 61 -14.27 10.40 -11.75
C ASP A 61 -14.22 8.89 -12.10
N VAL A 62 -13.71 8.57 -13.32
CA VAL A 62 -13.65 7.22 -13.86
C VAL A 62 -12.25 6.93 -14.37
N LEU A 63 -11.68 5.80 -13.93
CA LEU A 63 -10.42 5.27 -14.38
C LEU A 63 -10.61 3.82 -14.82
N ASP A 64 -10.47 3.54 -16.12
CA ASP A 64 -10.46 2.20 -16.66
C ASP A 64 -9.01 1.76 -16.90
N MET A 65 -8.67 0.61 -16.36
CA MET A 65 -7.31 0.06 -16.37
C MET A 65 -7.30 -1.43 -16.64
N GLU A 66 -6.15 -1.93 -16.99
CA GLU A 66 -5.88 -3.34 -17.20
C GLU A 66 -6.28 -4.16 -15.96
N TYR A 67 -6.97 -5.28 -16.21
CA TYR A 67 -7.17 -6.30 -15.20
C TYR A 67 -5.99 -7.26 -15.18
N ILE A 68 -5.22 -7.23 -14.12
CA ILE A 68 -4.07 -8.12 -13.97
C ILE A 68 -4.55 -9.50 -13.52
N ILE A 69 -4.40 -10.49 -14.40
CA ILE A 69 -4.69 -11.90 -14.09
C ILE A 69 -3.49 -12.47 -13.35
N GLY A 70 -3.69 -12.97 -12.12
CA GLY A 70 -2.57 -13.51 -11.34
C GLY A 70 -2.99 -13.96 -9.96
N LEU A 71 -2.00 -14.29 -9.13
CA LEU A 71 -2.18 -14.67 -7.75
C LEU A 71 -2.05 -13.43 -6.85
N ASP A 72 -2.97 -13.26 -5.90
CA ASP A 72 -2.73 -12.39 -4.77
C ASP A 72 -1.58 -12.92 -3.89
N MET A 73 -1.05 -12.07 -3.01
CA MET A 73 0.12 -12.45 -2.21
C MET A 73 -0.19 -13.50 -1.13
N ASP A 74 -1.43 -13.61 -0.68
CA ASP A 74 -1.84 -14.68 0.25
C ASP A 74 -1.74 -16.05 -0.44
N THR A 75 -2.29 -16.15 -1.65
CA THR A 75 -2.18 -17.36 -2.49
C THR A 75 -0.74 -17.61 -2.93
N TYR A 76 -0.03 -16.56 -3.38
CA TYR A 76 1.38 -16.68 -3.78
C TYR A 76 2.25 -17.25 -2.64
N LEU A 77 2.14 -16.68 -1.44
CA LEU A 77 2.92 -17.12 -0.29
C LEU A 77 2.54 -18.53 0.20
N SER A 78 1.36 -19.00 -0.12
CA SER A 78 0.97 -20.38 0.20
C SER A 78 1.78 -21.40 -0.60
N TYR A 79 2.05 -21.14 -1.87
CA TYR A 79 2.59 -22.14 -2.81
C TYR A 79 3.99 -21.83 -3.36
N ASN A 80 4.48 -20.61 -3.23
CA ASN A 80 5.71 -20.17 -3.89
C ASN A 80 6.82 -19.79 -2.90
N PRO A 81 8.10 -19.82 -3.32
CA PRO A 81 9.21 -19.32 -2.54
C PRO A 81 9.16 -17.79 -2.42
N ILE A 82 9.82 -17.25 -1.39
CA ILE A 82 9.81 -15.81 -1.13
C ILE A 82 10.86 -15.02 -1.93
N GLU A 83 11.89 -15.69 -2.44
CA GLU A 83 13.06 -15.05 -3.04
C GLU A 83 12.71 -14.16 -4.25
N PRO A 84 11.82 -14.57 -5.17
CA PRO A 84 11.42 -13.69 -6.28
C PRO A 84 10.72 -12.42 -5.79
N LEU A 85 9.81 -12.53 -4.80
CA LEU A 85 9.12 -11.38 -4.22
C LEU A 85 10.12 -10.45 -3.50
N VAL A 86 11.05 -11.00 -2.73
CA VAL A 86 12.10 -10.22 -2.04
C VAL A 86 12.97 -9.48 -3.05
N SER A 87 13.38 -10.15 -4.13
CA SER A 87 14.16 -9.51 -5.20
C SER A 87 13.39 -8.36 -5.85
N PHE A 88 12.13 -8.58 -6.20
CA PHE A 88 11.25 -7.56 -6.77
C PHE A 88 11.15 -6.32 -5.87
N LEU A 89 10.86 -6.51 -4.59
CA LEU A 89 10.75 -5.41 -3.63
C LEU A 89 12.09 -4.66 -3.44
N ILE A 90 13.20 -5.41 -3.34
CA ILE A 90 14.53 -4.80 -3.21
C ILE A 90 14.88 -3.99 -4.46
N ASP A 91 14.62 -4.52 -5.65
CA ASP A 91 14.98 -3.86 -6.89
C ASP A 91 14.10 -2.63 -7.14
N PHE A 92 12.82 -2.70 -6.84
CA PHE A 92 11.95 -1.52 -6.84
C PHE A 92 12.50 -0.41 -5.93
N ILE A 93 12.78 -0.70 -4.66
CA ILE A 93 13.32 0.30 -3.72
C ILE A 93 14.68 0.83 -4.19
N LYS A 94 15.57 -0.01 -4.76
CA LYS A 94 16.84 0.46 -5.33
C LYS A 94 16.65 1.46 -6.47
N VAL A 95 15.65 1.24 -7.32
CA VAL A 95 15.35 2.14 -8.43
C VAL A 95 14.84 3.47 -7.91
N ILE A 96 13.79 3.46 -7.08
CA ILE A 96 13.11 4.69 -6.65
C ILE A 96 13.93 5.56 -5.69
N ARG A 97 14.92 4.99 -4.99
CA ARG A 97 15.79 5.73 -4.08
C ARG A 97 16.98 6.44 -4.73
N LYS A 98 17.17 6.30 -6.05
CA LYS A 98 18.34 6.89 -6.73
C LYS A 98 18.34 8.41 -6.70
N ASP A 99 17.17 9.00 -6.95
CA ASP A 99 16.98 10.45 -7.01
C ASP A 99 16.21 10.91 -5.77
N THR A 100 16.94 11.25 -4.71
CA THR A 100 16.34 11.68 -3.45
C THR A 100 16.80 13.06 -3.06
N THR A 101 15.89 13.85 -2.51
CA THR A 101 16.17 15.09 -1.80
C THR A 101 15.80 14.92 -0.33
N ARG A 102 16.42 15.73 0.54
CA ARG A 102 16.06 15.73 1.97
C ARG A 102 14.82 16.60 2.16
N LYS A 103 13.74 16.02 2.71
CA LYS A 103 12.49 16.74 3.01
C LYS A 103 12.17 16.75 4.50
N ASP A 104 11.64 17.86 4.98
CA ASP A 104 11.04 17.99 6.31
C ASP A 104 9.57 17.51 6.24
N TYR A 105 9.22 16.51 7.05
CA TYR A 105 7.88 15.91 7.08
C TYR A 105 7.02 16.41 8.25
N THR A 106 7.50 17.38 9.02
CA THR A 106 6.78 17.92 10.20
C THR A 106 5.36 18.35 9.83
N GLU A 107 5.20 19.10 8.74
CA GLU A 107 3.87 19.56 8.30
C GLU A 107 2.96 18.39 7.92
N ALA A 108 3.47 17.38 7.21
CA ALA A 108 2.71 16.20 6.82
C ALA A 108 2.22 15.42 8.06
N TYR A 109 3.06 15.30 9.08
CA TYR A 109 2.70 14.68 10.35
C TYR A 109 1.66 15.48 11.11
N GLU A 110 1.81 16.81 11.18
CA GLU A 110 0.85 17.71 11.85
C GLU A 110 -0.51 17.73 11.15
N GLN A 111 -0.52 17.70 9.81
CA GLN A 111 -1.77 17.60 9.05
C GLN A 111 -2.47 16.26 9.31
N PHE A 112 -1.72 15.18 9.39
CA PHE A 112 -2.26 13.87 9.73
C PHE A 112 -2.79 13.85 11.18
N ALA A 113 -2.11 14.50 12.13
CA ALA A 113 -2.55 14.64 13.52
C ALA A 113 -3.98 15.19 13.62
N LYS A 114 -4.29 16.24 12.86
CA LYS A 114 -5.63 16.86 12.84
C LYS A 114 -6.75 15.91 12.44
N ILE A 115 -6.41 14.82 11.73
CA ILE A 115 -7.38 13.81 11.27
C ILE A 115 -7.54 12.71 12.32
N VAL A 116 -6.51 12.44 13.11
CA VAL A 116 -6.44 11.32 14.07
C VAL A 116 -6.71 11.76 15.50
N ASP A 117 -6.84 13.08 15.77
CA ASP A 117 -6.95 13.69 17.09
C ASP A 117 -8.29 13.38 17.81
N GLN A 118 -8.66 12.10 17.83
CA GLN A 118 -9.69 11.55 18.69
C GLN A 118 -9.03 10.56 19.65
N ASP A 119 -9.52 10.52 20.87
CA ASP A 119 -9.08 9.62 21.93
C ASP A 119 -9.39 8.16 21.52
N ILE A 120 -8.48 7.56 20.74
CA ILE A 120 -8.69 6.29 20.04
C ILE A 120 -8.24 5.07 20.85
N GLY A 121 -8.03 5.25 22.18
CA GLY A 121 -7.73 4.13 23.09
C GLY A 121 -6.35 3.51 22.93
N PHE A 122 -5.38 4.27 22.37
CA PHE A 122 -3.97 3.87 22.36
C PHE A 122 -3.30 4.22 23.68
N ASP A 123 -2.27 3.45 24.07
CA ASP A 123 -1.45 3.70 25.27
C ASP A 123 -0.52 4.91 25.14
N PHE A 124 -0.55 5.58 23.98
CA PHE A 124 0.21 6.79 23.70
C PHE A 124 -0.68 7.86 23.03
N SER A 125 -0.29 9.14 23.22
CA SER A 125 -0.90 10.22 22.45
C SER A 125 -0.21 10.39 21.10
N TYR A 126 -0.94 10.89 20.10
CA TYR A 126 -0.34 11.22 18.80
C TYR A 126 0.81 12.24 18.94
N ARG A 127 0.74 13.16 19.92
CA ARG A 127 1.82 14.11 20.21
C ARG A 127 3.11 13.38 20.62
N GLN A 128 3.02 12.35 21.46
CA GLN A 128 4.19 11.53 21.82
C GLN A 128 4.78 10.82 20.61
N LEU A 129 3.93 10.33 19.70
CA LEU A 129 4.40 9.75 18.45
C LEU A 129 5.13 10.76 17.57
N LEU A 130 4.59 11.99 17.43
CA LEU A 130 5.22 13.07 16.64
C LEU A 130 6.65 13.37 17.10
N GLU A 131 6.90 13.37 18.40
CA GLU A 131 8.23 13.63 18.98
C GLU A 131 9.27 12.52 18.63
N LYS A 132 8.80 11.34 18.26
CA LYS A 132 9.63 10.16 17.94
C LYS A 132 9.80 9.95 16.43
N LEU A 133 8.93 10.53 15.62
CA LEU A 133 9.02 10.43 14.16
C LEU A 133 10.24 11.16 13.61
N PRO A 134 10.94 10.61 12.62
CA PRO A 134 12.08 11.26 11.99
C PRO A 134 11.61 12.50 11.20
N ARG A 135 12.02 13.68 11.65
CA ARG A 135 11.67 14.95 11.00
C ARG A 135 12.09 14.99 9.53
N TYR A 136 13.26 14.48 9.21
CA TYR A 136 13.85 14.53 7.89
C TYR A 136 14.02 13.13 7.31
N LEU A 137 13.43 12.91 6.15
CA LEU A 137 13.59 11.67 5.38
C LEU A 137 13.92 11.98 3.91
N PRO A 138 14.46 11.02 3.16
CA PRO A 138 14.64 11.17 1.71
C PRO A 138 13.29 11.23 1.02
N GLN A 139 12.98 12.35 0.35
CA GLN A 139 11.87 12.46 -0.58
C GLN A 139 12.23 11.76 -1.89
N THR A 140 11.30 11.07 -2.51
CA THR A 140 11.50 10.39 -3.80
C THR A 140 10.49 10.84 -4.84
N LYS A 141 10.94 10.98 -6.10
CA LYS A 141 10.05 11.23 -7.24
C LYS A 141 9.06 10.08 -7.42
N TYR A 142 9.55 8.85 -7.27
CA TYR A 142 8.79 7.62 -7.42
C TYR A 142 8.56 6.97 -6.06
N TYR A 143 7.34 6.56 -5.77
CA TYR A 143 6.93 5.84 -4.58
C TYR A 143 5.54 5.24 -4.84
N HIS A 144 5.15 4.23 -4.09
CA HIS A 144 3.82 3.62 -4.24
C HIS A 144 2.75 4.41 -3.47
N GLY A 145 3.07 4.82 -2.25
CA GLY A 145 2.19 5.58 -1.36
C GLY A 145 1.22 4.74 -0.53
N ASP A 146 1.00 3.48 -0.95
CA ASP A 146 0.23 2.46 -0.20
C ASP A 146 0.78 1.05 -0.48
N MET A 147 2.10 0.87 -0.30
CA MET A 147 2.80 -0.38 -0.61
C MET A 147 2.48 -1.47 0.42
N THR A 148 1.44 -2.24 0.17
CA THR A 148 1.03 -3.42 0.94
C THR A 148 1.16 -4.68 0.10
N LEU A 149 1.14 -5.86 0.73
CA LEU A 149 1.06 -7.12 -0.01
C LEU A 149 -0.26 -7.28 -0.76
N GLU A 150 -1.36 -6.69 -0.24
CA GLU A 150 -2.66 -6.66 -0.95
C GLU A 150 -2.58 -5.92 -2.28
N ASN A 151 -1.63 -5.00 -2.43
CA ASN A 151 -1.43 -4.18 -3.63
C ASN A 151 -0.34 -4.74 -4.57
N ILE A 152 -0.06 -6.05 -4.49
CA ILE A 152 0.87 -6.77 -5.38
C ILE A 152 0.16 -7.99 -5.94
N ILE A 153 0.21 -8.16 -7.28
CA ILE A 153 -0.28 -9.33 -7.98
C ILE A 153 0.91 -10.06 -8.63
N TYR A 154 0.99 -11.38 -8.45
CA TYR A 154 1.93 -12.21 -9.19
C TYR A 154 1.31 -12.68 -10.50
N ASN A 155 1.73 -12.07 -11.59
CA ASN A 155 1.42 -12.46 -12.97
C ASN A 155 2.66 -13.14 -13.55
N GLU A 156 2.72 -14.44 -13.46
CA GLU A 156 3.91 -15.26 -13.78
C GLU A 156 4.60 -14.86 -15.10
N PRO A 157 5.91 -14.59 -15.09
CA PRO A 157 6.83 -14.67 -13.95
C PRO A 157 7.05 -13.32 -13.22
N TYR A 158 6.19 -12.33 -13.40
CA TYR A 158 6.36 -10.95 -12.95
C TYR A 158 5.46 -10.61 -11.77
N PHE A 159 5.89 -9.62 -10.99
CA PHE A 159 5.02 -8.95 -10.01
C PHE A 159 4.57 -7.60 -10.57
N VAL A 160 3.32 -7.25 -10.29
CA VAL A 160 2.70 -6.01 -10.72
C VAL A 160 2.16 -5.29 -9.49
N PHE A 161 2.55 -4.03 -9.29
CA PHE A 161 1.93 -3.19 -8.29
C PHE A 161 0.57 -2.67 -8.77
N ILE A 162 -0.44 -2.73 -7.93
CA ILE A 162 -1.76 -2.18 -8.19
C ILE A 162 -2.10 -1.09 -7.16
N ASP A 163 -3.04 -0.25 -7.48
CA ASP A 163 -3.59 0.80 -6.62
C ASP A 163 -2.57 1.76 -5.96
N PRO A 164 -1.53 2.24 -6.67
CA PRO A 164 -0.65 3.25 -6.12
C PRO A 164 -1.42 4.56 -5.91
N VAL A 165 -1.03 5.34 -4.88
CA VAL A 165 -1.74 6.57 -4.52
C VAL A 165 -0.79 7.71 -4.16
N GLN A 166 -1.10 8.92 -4.66
CA GLN A 166 -0.37 10.11 -4.25
C GLN A 166 -0.69 10.48 -2.80
N THR A 167 0.37 10.77 -2.03
CA THR A 167 0.28 11.08 -0.60
C THR A 167 1.36 12.07 -0.20
N ALA A 168 1.16 12.78 0.92
CA ALA A 168 2.18 13.65 1.52
C ALA A 168 3.40 12.87 2.03
N PHE A 169 3.29 11.55 2.18
CA PHE A 169 4.35 10.64 2.62
C PHE A 169 5.13 10.08 1.40
N ASP A 170 5.70 10.97 0.61
CA ASP A 170 6.36 10.74 -0.67
C ASP A 170 7.81 10.26 -0.53
N SER A 171 8.02 9.16 0.18
CA SER A 171 9.33 8.54 0.41
C SER A 171 9.27 7.03 0.32
N TRP A 172 10.31 6.41 -0.25
CA TRP A 172 10.50 4.96 -0.21
C TRP A 172 10.56 4.40 1.24
N VAL A 173 10.92 5.23 2.21
CA VAL A 173 10.94 4.84 3.63
C VAL A 173 9.52 4.59 4.15
N PHE A 174 8.56 5.43 3.73
CA PHE A 174 7.15 5.21 4.08
C PHE A 174 6.55 4.01 3.35
N ASP A 175 6.94 3.75 2.09
CA ASP A 175 6.52 2.54 1.39
C ASP A 175 6.99 1.28 2.14
N LEU A 176 8.26 1.27 2.59
CA LEU A 176 8.77 0.17 3.41
C LEU A 176 8.10 0.09 4.80
N ALA A 177 7.78 1.21 5.43
CA ALA A 177 7.02 1.21 6.68
C ALA A 177 5.61 0.67 6.46
N LYS A 178 5.00 0.96 5.30
CA LYS A 178 3.66 0.49 4.96
C LYS A 178 3.61 -1.02 4.71
N ILE A 179 4.56 -1.59 3.98
CA ILE A 179 4.59 -3.05 3.77
C ILE A 179 4.90 -3.81 5.08
N ARG A 180 5.59 -3.18 6.05
CA ARG A 180 5.81 -3.76 7.38
C ARG A 180 4.50 -4.06 8.10
N GLN A 181 3.44 -3.28 7.89
CA GLN A 181 2.10 -3.54 8.41
C GLN A 181 1.64 -4.97 8.06
N ASP A 182 1.86 -5.41 6.82
CA ASP A 182 1.51 -6.77 6.42
C ASP A 182 2.51 -7.80 6.94
N LEU A 183 3.80 -7.48 6.89
CA LEU A 183 4.87 -8.41 7.24
C LEU A 183 4.95 -8.70 8.75
N GLU A 184 4.62 -7.74 9.60
CA GLU A 184 4.65 -7.85 11.06
C GLU A 184 3.29 -8.18 11.66
N CYS A 185 2.24 -7.45 11.24
CA CYS A 185 0.91 -7.57 11.82
C CYS A 185 0.01 -8.57 11.06
N GLY A 186 0.42 -9.03 9.86
CA GLY A 186 -0.37 -9.97 9.06
C GLY A 186 -1.67 -9.36 8.49
N TRP A 187 -1.71 -8.06 8.31
CA TRP A 187 -2.91 -7.34 7.88
C TRP A 187 -3.54 -7.91 6.60
N PHE A 188 -2.73 -8.27 5.60
CA PHE A 188 -3.19 -8.81 4.32
C PHE A 188 -3.91 -10.17 4.41
N THR A 189 -3.75 -10.90 5.52
CA THR A 189 -4.41 -12.20 5.76
C THR A 189 -5.54 -12.13 6.79
N ARG A 190 -5.95 -10.91 7.21
CA ARG A 190 -6.98 -10.71 8.25
C ARG A 190 -8.32 -11.36 7.94
N THR A 191 -8.66 -11.45 6.64
CA THR A 191 -9.92 -12.06 6.18
C THR A 191 -9.80 -13.54 5.87
N SER A 192 -8.64 -14.00 5.38
CA SER A 192 -8.41 -15.41 5.03
C SER A 192 -8.05 -16.27 6.25
N GLY A 193 -7.46 -15.66 7.28
CA GLY A 193 -6.95 -16.36 8.46
C GLY A 193 -5.70 -17.22 8.17
N ASN A 194 -5.11 -17.14 6.98
CA ASN A 194 -3.89 -17.85 6.64
C ASN A 194 -2.70 -17.33 7.44
N ASN A 195 -1.80 -18.23 7.82
CA ASN A 195 -0.63 -17.88 8.61
C ASN A 195 0.66 -17.99 7.80
N HIS A 196 1.17 -16.85 7.34
CA HIS A 196 2.45 -16.76 6.63
C HIS A 196 3.60 -16.22 7.51
N ARG A 197 3.45 -16.19 8.82
CA ARG A 197 4.37 -15.51 9.77
C ARG A 197 5.86 -15.87 9.58
N TYR A 198 6.15 -17.12 9.23
CA TYR A 198 7.54 -17.51 8.96
C TYR A 198 8.08 -16.83 7.69
N LYS A 199 7.31 -16.84 6.60
CA LYS A 199 7.70 -16.23 5.32
C LYS A 199 7.76 -14.71 5.43
N THR A 200 6.77 -14.07 6.03
CA THR A 200 6.72 -12.61 6.18
C THR A 200 7.85 -12.08 7.06
N ARG A 201 8.18 -12.74 8.17
CA ARG A 201 9.34 -12.39 8.99
C ARG A 201 10.68 -12.52 8.23
N ASN A 202 10.79 -13.51 7.35
CA ASN A 202 12.00 -13.67 6.54
C ASN A 202 12.11 -12.56 5.49
N ILE A 203 11.00 -12.21 4.81
CA ILE A 203 10.94 -11.07 3.89
C ILE A 203 11.33 -9.79 4.62
N GLN A 204 10.70 -9.48 5.74
CA GLN A 204 10.99 -8.33 6.58
C GLN A 204 12.48 -8.23 6.94
N ARG A 205 13.04 -9.31 7.46
CA ARG A 205 14.46 -9.35 7.86
C ARG A 205 15.39 -9.01 6.70
N GLN A 206 15.11 -9.51 5.49
CA GLN A 206 15.91 -9.23 4.30
C GLN A 206 15.78 -7.77 3.87
N LEU A 207 14.56 -7.21 3.86
CA LEU A 207 14.31 -5.81 3.53
C LEU A 207 14.98 -4.87 4.53
N LEU A 208 14.78 -5.07 5.84
CA LEU A 208 15.32 -4.21 6.88
C LEU A 208 16.85 -4.31 7.03
N LYS A 209 17.43 -5.47 6.69
CA LYS A 209 18.90 -5.58 6.57
C LYS A 209 19.42 -4.70 5.45
N ARG A 210 18.71 -4.61 4.33
CA ARG A 210 19.13 -3.83 3.15
C ARG A 210 18.82 -2.34 3.28
N PHE A 211 17.74 -1.99 3.98
CA PHE A 211 17.19 -0.65 4.10
C PHE A 211 16.96 -0.26 5.57
N PRO A 212 18.05 0.00 6.33
CA PRO A 212 17.95 0.17 7.79
C PRO A 212 17.14 1.40 8.24
N LEU A 213 16.95 2.42 7.41
CA LEU A 213 16.10 3.58 7.73
C LEU A 213 14.63 3.18 7.98
N ALA A 214 14.17 2.08 7.36
CA ALA A 214 12.81 1.57 7.56
C ALA A 214 12.62 0.77 8.85
N LYS A 215 13.66 0.60 9.68
CA LYS A 215 13.55 -0.09 10.99
C LYS A 215 12.84 0.72 12.06
N ASN A 216 12.62 2.02 11.82
CA ASN A 216 11.96 2.88 12.78
C ASN A 216 10.51 2.43 13.03
N ASP A 217 10.21 1.95 14.23
CA ASP A 217 8.90 1.41 14.59
C ASP A 217 7.83 2.50 14.70
N TYR A 218 8.21 3.74 14.99
CA TYR A 218 7.27 4.86 14.99
C TYR A 218 6.72 5.15 13.59
N LEU A 219 7.48 4.84 12.52
CA LEU A 219 6.96 4.90 11.16
C LEU A 219 5.95 3.78 10.88
N LEU A 220 6.15 2.59 11.43
CA LEU A 220 5.16 1.52 11.35
C LEU A 220 3.87 1.93 12.08
N ILE A 221 3.97 2.43 13.31
CA ILE A 221 2.81 2.92 14.06
C ILE A 221 2.05 3.99 13.26
N LEU A 222 2.76 4.94 12.65
CA LEU A 222 2.13 5.94 11.77
C LEU A 222 1.35 5.28 10.62
N MET A 223 1.87 4.21 10.00
CA MET A 223 1.17 3.50 8.93
C MET A 223 -0.05 2.72 9.44
N LEU A 224 0.01 2.13 10.62
CA LEU A 224 -1.14 1.50 11.28
C LEU A 224 -2.24 2.52 11.56
N LEU A 225 -1.91 3.69 12.09
CA LEU A 225 -2.86 4.79 12.32
C LEU A 225 -3.50 5.30 11.03
N ARG A 226 -2.77 5.29 9.90
CA ARG A 226 -3.34 5.65 8.58
C ARG A 226 -4.48 4.73 8.15
N VAL A 227 -4.46 3.48 8.55
CA VAL A 227 -5.53 2.52 8.28
C VAL A 227 -6.61 2.61 9.35
N TYR A 228 -6.21 2.68 10.62
CA TYR A 228 -7.12 2.71 11.77
C TYR A 228 -8.24 3.75 11.63
N ARG A 229 -7.93 4.95 11.15
CA ARG A 229 -8.91 6.02 10.92
C ARG A 229 -10.05 5.66 9.96
N HIS A 230 -9.88 4.60 9.17
CA HIS A 230 -10.86 4.13 8.20
C HIS A 230 -11.58 2.85 8.66
N THR A 231 -11.19 2.26 9.79
CA THR A 231 -11.87 1.11 10.36
C THR A 231 -13.09 1.57 11.18
N GLU A 232 -14.09 0.70 11.30
CA GLU A 232 -15.18 0.95 12.21
C GLU A 232 -14.71 0.81 13.66
N PHE A 233 -15.16 1.71 14.53
CA PHE A 233 -14.81 1.66 15.96
C PHE A 233 -15.22 0.32 16.58
N LYS A 234 -14.29 -0.32 17.30
CA LYS A 234 -14.46 -1.67 17.90
C LYS A 234 -14.70 -2.79 16.88
N SER A 235 -14.28 -2.62 15.63
CA SER A 235 -14.22 -3.73 14.69
C SER A 235 -13.00 -4.63 14.98
N PRO A 236 -13.01 -5.90 14.55
CA PRO A 236 -11.84 -6.76 14.68
C PRO A 236 -10.57 -6.17 14.03
N GLU A 237 -10.75 -5.42 12.95
CA GLU A 237 -9.66 -4.72 12.28
C GLU A 237 -9.10 -3.57 13.13
N ALA A 238 -9.98 -2.80 13.79
CA ALA A 238 -9.55 -1.74 14.70
C ALA A 238 -8.80 -2.31 15.90
N ASP A 239 -9.31 -3.38 16.50
CA ASP A 239 -8.71 -4.06 17.64
C ASP A 239 -7.31 -4.61 17.28
N LEU A 240 -7.15 -5.23 16.09
CA LEU A 240 -5.86 -5.71 15.60
C LEU A 240 -4.86 -4.56 15.47
N LEU A 241 -5.24 -3.46 14.80
CA LEU A 241 -4.36 -2.32 14.60
C LEU A 241 -3.97 -1.64 15.92
N GLN A 242 -4.90 -1.56 16.86
CA GLN A 242 -4.65 -1.00 18.19
C GLN A 242 -3.67 -1.87 18.98
N GLN A 243 -3.85 -3.19 18.98
CA GLN A 243 -2.97 -4.14 19.65
C GLN A 243 -1.53 -4.09 19.11
N GLU A 244 -1.38 -3.96 17.79
CA GLU A 244 -0.05 -3.93 17.15
C GLU A 244 0.64 -2.56 17.26
N ALA A 245 -0.11 -1.48 17.53
CA ALA A 245 0.44 -0.13 17.70
C ALA A 245 0.86 0.18 19.14
N ASN A 246 0.24 -0.47 20.17
CA ASN A 246 0.59 -0.33 21.58
C ASN A 246 1.81 -1.16 21.94
#